data_b4ef9baa163e04824c53198341ef37c4
#
_entry.id   b4ef9baa163e04824c53198341ef37c4
#
_cell.length_a   1.000
_cell.length_b   1.000
_cell.length_c   1.000
_cell.angle_alpha   90.00
_cell.angle_beta   90.00
_cell.angle_gamma   90.00
#
_symmetry.space_group_name_H-M   'P 1'
#
loop_
_entity.id
_entity.type
_entity.pdbx_description
1 polymer ?
#
loop_
_entity_poly.entity_id
_entity_poly.type
_entity_poly.pdbx_seq_one_letter_code
_entity_poly.pdbx_strand_id
1 'polypeptide(L)'
;AIVLSALHRAGIDITTHIAECAGIADTRFALDDAAQLSAQVEALASKPEGFAVLDETVEEPMKAAIRAAGAEGDSVGGMLETAILGLPAGIGEPYFDSVESEIAHLVFSVPAVKGIEFGTGFGFAGMRGSEANDAFRMTPEGAVVTATNHNAGINGGIANGMPVVFRTVVKPTPSIYKQQD
;
A
#
# COMPACT_ATOMS: atom_id res chain seq x y z
N ALA A 1 -12.24 12.48 -5.52
CA ALA A 1 -12.68 12.38 -6.92
C ALA A 1 -11.86 13.28 -7.86
N ILE A 2 -11.86 14.63 -7.69
CA ILE A 2 -11.23 15.57 -8.64
C ILE A 2 -9.73 15.31 -8.80
N VAL A 3 -8.96 15.19 -7.71
CA VAL A 3 -7.51 14.95 -7.74
C VAL A 3 -7.19 13.61 -8.39
N LEU A 4 -7.89 12.53 -8.03
CA LEU A 4 -7.70 11.21 -8.64
C LEU A 4 -7.98 11.23 -10.14
N SER A 5 -9.03 11.94 -10.59
CA SER A 5 -9.31 12.10 -12.02
C SER A 5 -8.23 12.89 -12.76
N ALA A 6 -7.62 13.90 -12.10
CA ALA A 6 -6.51 14.65 -12.68
C ALA A 6 -5.24 13.80 -12.80
N LEU A 7 -4.92 13.02 -11.77
CA LEU A 7 -3.79 12.09 -11.76
C LEU A 7 -3.96 11.00 -12.81
N HIS A 8 -5.13 10.39 -12.91
CA HIS A 8 -5.44 9.39 -13.93
C HIS A 8 -5.24 9.94 -15.36
N ARG A 9 -5.67 11.19 -15.64
CA ARG A 9 -5.40 11.85 -16.93
C ARG A 9 -3.91 12.09 -17.18
N ALA A 10 -3.12 12.21 -16.13
CA ALA A 10 -1.66 12.31 -16.21
C ALA A 10 -0.96 10.94 -16.30
N GLY A 11 -1.73 9.83 -16.33
CA GLY A 11 -1.21 8.47 -16.37
C GLY A 11 -0.80 7.94 -15.00
N ILE A 12 -1.26 8.57 -13.91
CA ILE A 12 -0.97 8.12 -12.54
C ILE A 12 -2.23 7.54 -11.93
N ASP A 13 -2.19 6.26 -11.59
CA ASP A 13 -3.29 5.54 -10.95
C ASP A 13 -2.95 5.20 -9.50
N ILE A 14 -3.89 5.44 -8.60
CA ILE A 14 -3.76 5.13 -7.18
C ILE A 14 -4.89 4.18 -6.78
N THR A 15 -4.52 3.03 -6.28
CA THR A 15 -5.47 2.00 -5.85
C THR A 15 -5.11 1.49 -4.46
N THR A 16 -6.12 1.27 -3.63
CA THR A 16 -5.94 0.81 -2.25
C THR A 16 -6.88 -0.36 -1.98
N HIS A 17 -6.39 -1.36 -1.24
CA HIS A 17 -7.21 -2.44 -0.72
C HIS A 17 -6.98 -2.65 0.77
N ILE A 18 -7.86 -3.46 1.39
CA ILE A 18 -7.74 -3.88 2.79
C ILE A 18 -6.78 -5.08 2.84
N ALA A 19 -5.54 -4.82 3.20
CA ALA A 19 -4.50 -5.85 3.24
C ALA A 19 -4.57 -6.73 4.48
N GLU A 20 -5.21 -6.24 5.56
CA GLU A 20 -5.47 -7.01 6.78
C GLU A 20 -6.59 -6.34 7.58
N CYS A 21 -7.44 -7.13 8.22
CA CYS A 21 -8.43 -6.65 9.17
C CYS A 21 -8.62 -7.68 10.28
N ALA A 22 -8.54 -7.23 11.54
CA ALA A 22 -8.69 -8.11 12.72
C ALA A 22 -7.75 -9.33 12.72
N GLY A 23 -6.52 -9.19 12.18
CA GLY A 23 -5.55 -10.29 12.07
C GLY A 23 -5.81 -11.25 10.89
N ILE A 24 -6.82 -11.01 10.08
CA ILE A 24 -7.10 -11.77 8.86
C ILE A 24 -6.44 -11.03 7.70
N ALA A 25 -5.47 -11.68 7.04
CA ALA A 25 -4.71 -11.10 5.95
C ALA A 25 -5.35 -11.39 4.58
N ASP A 26 -5.28 -10.41 3.69
CA ASP A 26 -5.56 -10.55 2.26
C ASP A 26 -4.27 -10.87 1.47
N THR A 27 -4.42 -11.22 0.22
CA THR A 27 -3.31 -11.29 -0.76
C THR A 27 -2.65 -9.92 -0.88
N ARG A 28 -1.31 -9.88 -0.93
CA ARG A 28 -0.54 -8.65 -1.12
C ARG A 28 -0.41 -8.29 -2.60
N PHE A 29 -0.13 -7.02 -2.88
CA PHE A 29 0.31 -6.61 -4.20
C PHE A 29 1.61 -7.31 -4.60
N ALA A 30 1.69 -7.73 -5.86
CA ALA A 30 2.87 -8.41 -6.41
C ALA A 30 3.97 -7.37 -6.72
N LEU A 31 4.86 -7.13 -5.76
CA LEU A 31 5.91 -6.11 -5.86
C LEU A 31 6.88 -6.38 -7.02
N ASP A 32 7.20 -7.66 -7.24
CA ASP A 32 8.24 -8.08 -8.19
C ASP A 32 7.67 -8.55 -9.54
N ASP A 33 6.36 -8.46 -9.72
CA ASP A 33 5.67 -8.80 -10.98
C ASP A 33 4.74 -7.66 -11.40
N ALA A 34 5.24 -6.79 -12.27
CA ALA A 34 4.51 -5.62 -12.74
C ALA A 34 3.22 -5.99 -13.51
N ALA A 35 3.20 -7.12 -14.20
CA ALA A 35 2.02 -7.57 -14.94
C ALA A 35 0.94 -8.04 -13.96
N GLN A 36 1.32 -8.84 -12.96
CA GLN A 36 0.41 -9.28 -11.91
C GLN A 36 -0.11 -8.09 -11.08
N LEU A 37 0.76 -7.14 -10.72
CA LEU A 37 0.36 -5.92 -10.01
C LEU A 37 -0.66 -5.11 -10.81
N SER A 38 -0.43 -4.90 -12.10
CA SER A 38 -1.39 -4.21 -12.97
C SER A 38 -2.73 -4.92 -13.01
N ALA A 39 -2.74 -6.25 -13.15
CA ALA A 39 -3.97 -7.03 -13.12
C ALA A 39 -4.72 -6.93 -11.77
N GLN A 40 -3.99 -6.91 -10.64
CA GLN A 40 -4.57 -6.71 -9.32
C GLN A 40 -5.22 -5.32 -9.19
N VAL A 41 -4.54 -4.27 -9.67
CA VAL A 41 -5.06 -2.90 -9.67
C VAL A 41 -6.33 -2.78 -10.53
N GLU A 42 -6.31 -3.36 -11.74
CA GLU A 42 -7.48 -3.39 -12.63
C GLU A 42 -8.67 -4.16 -12.01
N ALA A 43 -8.39 -5.30 -11.37
CA ALA A 43 -9.41 -6.08 -10.67
C ALA A 43 -10.08 -5.26 -9.56
N LEU A 44 -9.31 -4.53 -8.75
CA LEU A 44 -9.86 -3.65 -7.71
C LEU A 44 -10.65 -2.47 -8.30
N ALA A 45 -10.14 -1.85 -9.36
CA ALA A 45 -10.82 -0.73 -10.03
C ALA A 45 -12.15 -1.13 -10.68
N SER A 46 -12.29 -2.40 -11.08
CA SER A 46 -13.52 -2.93 -11.68
C SER A 46 -14.57 -3.38 -10.65
N LYS A 47 -14.19 -3.48 -9.36
CA LYS A 47 -15.14 -3.85 -8.30
C LYS A 47 -16.12 -2.72 -8.03
N PRO A 48 -17.42 -3.04 -7.81
CA PRO A 48 -18.37 -2.05 -7.33
C PRO A 48 -17.94 -1.53 -5.97
N GLU A 49 -18.39 -0.32 -5.60
CA GLU A 49 -18.14 0.23 -4.27
C GLU A 49 -18.47 -0.81 -3.17
N GLY A 50 -17.50 -1.12 -2.32
CA GLY A 50 -17.65 -2.16 -1.32
C GLY A 50 -16.39 -2.42 -0.51
N PHE A 51 -16.26 -3.65 -0.04
CA PHE A 51 -15.12 -4.10 0.76
C PHE A 51 -13.97 -4.50 -0.18
N ALA A 52 -12.98 -3.63 -0.32
CA ALA A 52 -11.89 -3.78 -1.30
C ALA A 52 -10.85 -4.79 -0.81
N VAL A 53 -10.93 -6.03 -1.25
CA VAL A 53 -9.95 -7.12 -1.05
C VAL A 53 -9.56 -7.74 -2.39
N LEU A 54 -8.37 -8.29 -2.49
CA LEU A 54 -7.89 -9.02 -3.66
C LEU A 54 -8.42 -10.46 -3.66
N ASP A 55 -8.37 -11.14 -2.52
CA ASP A 55 -8.95 -12.46 -2.33
C ASP A 55 -10.37 -12.34 -1.76
N GLU A 56 -11.38 -12.64 -2.55
CA GLU A 56 -12.78 -12.57 -2.13
C GLU A 56 -13.12 -13.54 -0.99
N THR A 57 -12.32 -14.59 -0.78
CA THR A 57 -12.57 -15.57 0.27
C THR A 57 -12.34 -15.01 1.68
N VAL A 58 -11.57 -13.92 1.84
CA VAL A 58 -11.30 -13.29 3.14
C VAL A 58 -12.32 -12.19 3.49
N GLU A 59 -13.14 -11.75 2.55
CA GLU A 59 -14.10 -10.66 2.76
C GLU A 59 -15.10 -10.95 3.87
N GLU A 60 -15.80 -12.09 3.80
CA GLU A 60 -16.79 -12.45 4.83
C GLU A 60 -16.15 -12.80 6.19
N PRO A 61 -15.00 -13.49 6.29
CA PRO A 61 -14.25 -13.62 7.53
C PRO A 61 -13.90 -12.27 8.18
N MET A 62 -13.39 -11.30 7.41
CA MET A 62 -13.07 -9.95 7.93
C MET A 62 -14.34 -9.23 8.42
N LYS A 63 -15.41 -9.24 7.64
CA LYS A 63 -16.71 -8.65 8.02
C LYS A 63 -17.30 -9.33 9.26
N ALA A 64 -17.16 -10.65 9.36
CA ALA A 64 -17.61 -11.39 10.53
C ALA A 64 -16.85 -10.98 11.80
N ALA A 65 -15.52 -10.80 11.71
CA ALA A 65 -14.69 -10.34 12.82
C ALA A 65 -15.08 -8.92 13.26
N ILE A 66 -15.36 -8.01 12.32
CA ILE A 66 -15.86 -6.66 12.62
C ILE A 66 -17.19 -6.72 13.35
N ARG A 67 -18.14 -7.55 12.84
CA ARG A 67 -19.46 -7.71 13.47
C ARG A 67 -19.36 -8.31 14.87
N ALA A 68 -18.49 -9.29 15.07
CA ALA A 68 -18.28 -9.93 16.37
C ALA A 68 -17.72 -8.93 17.39
N ALA A 69 -16.69 -8.17 17.05
CA ALA A 69 -16.16 -7.12 17.92
C ALA A 69 -17.22 -6.08 18.26
N GLY A 70 -17.98 -5.60 17.25
CA GLY A 70 -19.07 -4.64 17.45
C GLY A 70 -20.16 -5.16 18.36
N ALA A 71 -20.52 -6.44 18.28
CA ALA A 71 -21.52 -7.07 19.16
C ALA A 71 -21.04 -7.12 20.62
N GLU A 72 -19.74 -7.17 20.84
CA GLU A 72 -19.12 -7.12 22.18
C GLU A 72 -18.87 -5.69 22.67
N GLY A 73 -19.26 -4.67 21.91
CA GLY A 73 -18.98 -3.27 22.21
C GLY A 73 -17.50 -2.88 22.04
N ASP A 74 -16.79 -3.59 21.18
CA ASP A 74 -15.35 -3.43 20.90
C ASP A 74 -15.11 -2.99 19.46
N SER A 75 -13.85 -2.81 19.08
CA SER A 75 -13.42 -2.42 17.73
C SER A 75 -12.20 -3.23 17.30
N VAL A 76 -11.95 -3.26 16.00
CA VAL A 76 -10.78 -3.91 15.40
C VAL A 76 -9.92 -2.90 14.63
N GLY A 77 -8.65 -3.20 14.50
CA GLY A 77 -7.72 -2.49 13.63
C GLY A 77 -7.60 -3.18 12.28
N GLY A 78 -6.88 -2.54 11.38
CA GLY A 78 -6.59 -3.09 10.05
C GLY A 78 -5.40 -2.43 9.40
N MET A 79 -5.05 -2.94 8.23
CA MET A 79 -3.98 -2.45 7.38
C MET A 79 -4.52 -2.24 5.98
N LEU A 80 -4.16 -1.12 5.38
CA LEU A 80 -4.41 -0.82 3.98
C LEU A 80 -3.10 -0.98 3.21
N GLU A 81 -3.16 -1.50 2.00
CA GLU A 81 -2.05 -1.50 1.06
C GLU A 81 -2.45 -0.66 -0.15
N THR A 82 -1.58 0.26 -0.54
CA THR A 82 -1.80 1.22 -1.62
C THR A 82 -0.71 1.09 -2.67
N ALA A 83 -1.11 1.01 -3.93
CA ALA A 83 -0.22 1.07 -5.08
C ALA A 83 -0.43 2.38 -5.86
N ILE A 84 0.67 3.03 -6.24
CA ILE A 84 0.70 4.17 -7.16
C ILE A 84 1.42 3.69 -8.42
N LEU A 85 0.71 3.66 -9.53
CA LEU A 85 1.26 3.30 -10.84
C LEU A 85 1.49 4.56 -11.67
N GLY A 86 2.49 4.53 -12.54
CA GLY A 86 2.76 5.62 -13.49
C GLY A 86 3.38 6.86 -12.88
N LEU A 87 3.87 6.82 -11.64
CA LEU A 87 4.63 7.94 -11.06
C LEU A 87 5.94 8.11 -11.84
N PRO A 88 6.20 9.29 -12.45
CA PRO A 88 7.42 9.51 -13.22
C PRO A 88 8.69 9.40 -12.38
N ALA A 89 9.75 8.86 -12.97
CA ALA A 89 11.07 8.90 -12.34
C ALA A 89 11.52 10.36 -12.13
N GLY A 90 12.24 10.59 -11.02
CA GLY A 90 12.80 11.91 -10.70
C GLY A 90 11.94 12.77 -9.77
N ILE A 91 10.78 12.27 -9.32
CA ILE A 91 9.95 12.96 -8.31
C ILE A 91 10.52 12.68 -6.93
N GLY A 92 10.61 13.70 -6.10
CA GLY A 92 11.13 13.67 -4.73
C GLY A 92 12.41 14.47 -4.59
N GLU A 93 12.62 15.08 -3.42
CA GLU A 93 13.79 15.88 -3.08
C GLU A 93 14.41 15.39 -1.75
N PRO A 94 15.57 14.70 -1.80
CA PRO A 94 16.23 14.35 -0.56
C PRO A 94 16.81 15.61 0.09
N TYR A 95 16.82 15.72 1.42
CA TYR A 95 16.53 14.65 2.39
C TYR A 95 15.12 14.74 2.98
N PHE A 96 14.54 15.96 3.12
CA PHE A 96 13.32 16.19 3.89
C PHE A 96 12.05 15.95 3.05
N ASP A 97 12.12 16.25 1.75
CA ASP A 97 11.00 16.19 0.83
C ASP A 97 11.10 14.95 -0.10
N SER A 98 11.62 13.84 0.46
CA SER A 98 11.59 12.55 -0.22
C SER A 98 10.15 12.07 -0.44
N VAL A 99 9.94 11.23 -1.45
CA VAL A 99 8.60 10.65 -1.73
C VAL A 99 8.03 9.98 -0.49
N GLU A 100 8.86 9.22 0.26
CA GLU A 100 8.41 8.59 1.50
C GLU A 100 8.04 9.62 2.56
N SER A 101 8.81 10.70 2.72
CA SER A 101 8.56 11.75 3.71
C SER A 101 7.24 12.45 3.44
N GLU A 102 6.99 12.85 2.19
CA GLU A 102 5.77 13.53 1.79
C GLU A 102 4.54 12.65 1.96
N ILE A 103 4.60 11.41 1.48
CA ILE A 103 3.50 10.45 1.64
C ILE A 103 3.26 10.18 3.14
N ALA A 104 4.31 9.91 3.92
CA ALA A 104 4.17 9.63 5.34
C ALA A 104 3.59 10.82 6.10
N HIS A 105 4.04 12.05 5.81
CA HIS A 105 3.50 13.26 6.41
C HIS A 105 1.99 13.37 6.19
N LEU A 106 1.52 13.18 4.95
CA LEU A 106 0.11 13.24 4.61
C LEU A 106 -0.69 12.08 5.24
N VAL A 107 -0.15 10.87 5.19
CA VAL A 107 -0.79 9.66 5.74
C VAL A 107 -0.97 9.78 7.26
N PHE A 108 0.03 10.28 7.99
CA PHE A 108 -0.11 10.50 9.44
C PHE A 108 -1.06 11.65 9.82
N SER A 109 -1.47 12.50 8.87
CA SER A 109 -2.54 13.47 9.08
C SER A 109 -3.93 12.82 9.16
N VAL A 110 -4.07 11.59 8.67
CA VAL A 110 -5.32 10.82 8.75
C VAL A 110 -5.48 10.26 10.17
N PRO A 111 -6.63 10.55 10.84
CA PRO A 111 -6.86 10.03 12.18
C PRO A 111 -6.74 8.51 12.27
N ALA A 112 -6.23 8.03 13.41
CA ALA A 112 -6.04 6.63 13.75
C ALA A 112 -4.93 5.89 12.97
N VAL A 113 -4.28 6.48 12.00
CA VAL A 113 -3.05 5.92 11.41
C VAL A 113 -1.94 5.87 12.46
N LYS A 114 -1.24 4.74 12.57
CA LYS A 114 -0.18 4.48 13.55
C LYS A 114 1.12 3.96 12.98
N GLY A 115 1.16 3.67 11.70
CA GLY A 115 2.38 3.25 11.03
C GLY A 115 2.23 3.27 9.52
N ILE A 116 3.37 3.37 8.86
CA ILE A 116 3.52 3.26 7.42
C ILE A 116 4.81 2.50 7.12
N GLU A 117 4.81 1.70 6.07
CA GLU A 117 6.00 1.07 5.52
C GLU A 117 5.93 1.05 3.99
N PHE A 118 7.07 1.11 3.33
CA PHE A 118 7.20 1.13 1.89
C PHE A 118 7.86 -0.17 1.39
N GLY A 119 7.32 -0.76 0.32
CA GLY A 119 7.84 -1.98 -0.29
C GLY A 119 7.97 -3.14 0.71
N THR A 120 9.17 -3.66 0.86
CA THR A 120 9.47 -4.72 1.84
C THR A 120 9.31 -4.24 3.29
N GLY A 121 9.45 -2.91 3.52
CA GLY A 121 9.20 -2.29 4.81
C GLY A 121 10.04 -2.88 5.93
N PHE A 122 9.41 -3.26 7.05
CA PHE A 122 10.11 -3.88 8.19
C PHE A 122 10.78 -5.22 7.86
N GLY A 123 10.40 -5.87 6.75
CA GLY A 123 11.04 -7.10 6.28
C GLY A 123 12.51 -6.91 5.92
N PHE A 124 12.95 -5.70 5.57
CA PHE A 124 14.37 -5.39 5.31
C PHE A 124 15.29 -5.76 6.48
N ALA A 125 14.78 -5.76 7.72
CA ALA A 125 15.57 -6.11 8.90
C ALA A 125 16.15 -7.56 8.85
N GLY A 126 15.52 -8.46 8.08
CA GLY A 126 15.96 -9.83 7.90
C GLY A 126 16.77 -10.07 6.61
N MET A 127 16.91 -9.08 5.74
CA MET A 127 17.53 -9.24 4.43
C MET A 127 19.02 -8.85 4.42
N ARG A 128 19.76 -9.49 3.53
CA ARG A 128 21.11 -9.04 3.19
C ARG A 128 21.06 -7.99 2.08
N GLY A 129 22.05 -7.09 2.02
CA GLY A 129 22.10 -6.05 1.00
C GLY A 129 22.02 -6.58 -0.44
N SER A 130 22.62 -7.75 -0.71
CA SER A 130 22.54 -8.40 -2.03
C SER A 130 21.15 -8.93 -2.40
N GLU A 131 20.30 -9.17 -1.40
CA GLU A 131 18.90 -9.60 -1.57
C GLU A 131 17.96 -8.41 -1.65
N ALA A 132 18.27 -7.35 -0.91
CA ALA A 132 17.47 -6.14 -0.79
C ALA A 132 17.58 -5.18 -1.98
N ASN A 133 18.67 -5.27 -2.75
CA ASN A 133 18.92 -4.36 -3.87
C ASN A 133 17.98 -4.62 -5.05
N ASP A 134 17.36 -3.55 -5.54
CA ASP A 134 16.57 -3.54 -6.78
C ASP A 134 17.51 -3.24 -7.97
N ALA A 135 18.07 -4.31 -8.57
CA ALA A 135 19.03 -4.17 -9.66
C ALA A 135 18.37 -3.59 -10.91
N PHE A 136 18.91 -2.50 -11.45
CA PHE A 136 18.43 -1.90 -12.69
C PHE A 136 18.60 -2.83 -13.90
N ARG A 137 17.62 -2.80 -14.79
CA ARG A 137 17.55 -3.56 -16.04
C ARG A 137 17.06 -2.63 -17.14
N MET A 138 17.39 -2.99 -18.37
CA MET A 138 16.84 -2.37 -19.55
C MET A 138 15.88 -3.35 -20.21
N THR A 139 14.66 -2.90 -20.53
CA THR A 139 13.71 -3.70 -21.29
C THR A 139 14.12 -3.76 -22.77
N PRO A 140 13.60 -4.72 -23.56
CA PRO A 140 13.85 -4.75 -25.01
C PRO A 140 13.47 -3.45 -25.74
N GLU A 141 12.50 -2.71 -25.20
CA GLU A 141 11.99 -1.45 -25.73
C GLU A 141 12.85 -0.23 -25.28
N GLY A 142 13.90 -0.46 -24.47
CA GLY A 142 14.83 0.57 -24.01
C GLY A 142 14.38 1.33 -22.74
N ALA A 143 13.35 0.85 -22.05
CA ALA A 143 12.95 1.42 -20.76
C ALA A 143 13.85 0.90 -19.62
N VAL A 144 14.18 1.78 -18.67
CA VAL A 144 14.91 1.41 -17.45
C VAL A 144 13.89 0.98 -16.39
N VAL A 145 14.05 -0.23 -15.88
CA VAL A 145 13.23 -0.82 -14.81
C VAL A 145 14.13 -1.48 -13.78
N THR A 146 13.57 -1.90 -12.64
CA THR A 146 14.29 -2.75 -11.68
C THR A 146 13.85 -4.21 -11.79
N ALA A 147 14.71 -5.13 -11.41
CA ALA A 147 14.45 -6.58 -11.44
C ALA A 147 13.47 -7.01 -10.33
N THR A 148 13.51 -6.31 -9.22
CA THR A 148 12.66 -6.45 -8.04
C THR A 148 12.18 -5.06 -7.63
N ASN A 149 11.24 -4.97 -6.70
CA ASN A 149 10.73 -3.68 -6.24
C ASN A 149 10.65 -3.61 -4.70
N HIS A 150 11.69 -4.10 -4.05
CA HIS A 150 11.79 -4.10 -2.58
C HIS A 150 11.69 -2.70 -1.98
N ASN A 151 12.27 -1.70 -2.66
CA ASN A 151 12.26 -0.29 -2.25
C ASN A 151 11.01 0.48 -2.69
N ALA A 152 9.97 -0.21 -3.17
CA ALA A 152 8.71 0.42 -3.59
C ALA A 152 8.88 1.54 -4.64
N GLY A 153 9.76 1.37 -5.61
CA GLY A 153 9.95 2.38 -6.65
C GLY A 153 10.65 3.66 -6.19
N ILE A 154 11.26 3.65 -4.99
CA ILE A 154 11.90 4.84 -4.40
C ILE A 154 13.34 4.50 -4.03
N ASN A 155 14.30 5.22 -4.61
CA ASN A 155 15.71 5.08 -4.31
C ASN A 155 16.30 6.44 -3.90
N GLY A 156 16.89 6.51 -2.72
CA GLY A 156 17.43 7.77 -2.19
C GLY A 156 16.39 8.88 -2.02
N GLY A 157 15.13 8.51 -1.78
CA GLY A 157 14.02 9.46 -1.63
C GLY A 157 13.38 9.92 -2.95
N ILE A 158 13.85 9.39 -4.09
CA ILE A 158 13.42 9.80 -5.44
C ILE A 158 12.74 8.62 -6.13
N ALA A 159 11.58 8.87 -6.75
CA ALA A 159 10.89 7.87 -7.56
C ALA A 159 11.77 7.43 -8.74
N ASN A 160 11.81 6.12 -8.99
CA ASN A 160 12.59 5.53 -10.08
C ASN A 160 11.75 5.10 -11.29
N GLY A 161 10.43 5.37 -11.26
CA GLY A 161 9.47 5.00 -12.30
C GLY A 161 8.81 3.63 -12.11
N MET A 162 9.26 2.84 -11.13
CA MET A 162 8.57 1.61 -10.73
C MET A 162 7.33 1.95 -9.88
N PRO A 163 6.38 1.01 -9.73
CA PRO A 163 5.23 1.20 -8.85
C PRO A 163 5.65 1.57 -7.42
N VAL A 164 5.02 2.60 -6.85
CA VAL A 164 5.17 2.90 -5.43
C VAL A 164 4.11 2.14 -4.65
N VAL A 165 4.54 1.25 -3.75
CA VAL A 165 3.64 0.46 -2.91
C VAL A 165 3.96 0.68 -1.44
N PHE A 166 2.95 1.02 -0.66
CA PHE A 166 3.10 1.23 0.77
C PHE A 166 1.91 0.69 1.55
N ARG A 167 2.14 0.39 2.81
CA ARG A 167 1.12 -0.12 3.75
C ARG A 167 0.97 0.82 4.91
N THR A 168 -0.28 0.99 5.36
CA THR A 168 -0.63 1.84 6.50
C THR A 168 -1.45 1.06 7.49
N VAL A 169 -1.10 1.15 8.77
CA VAL A 169 -1.88 0.53 9.85
C VAL A 169 -2.78 1.54 10.51
N VAL A 170 -4.04 1.16 10.68
CA VAL A 170 -5.07 1.92 11.38
C VAL A 170 -5.37 1.21 12.68
N LYS A 171 -5.21 1.90 13.81
CA LYS A 171 -5.51 1.33 15.13
C LYS A 171 -7.02 1.12 15.32
N PRO A 172 -7.43 0.19 16.20
CA PRO A 172 -8.82 0.09 16.65
C PRO A 172 -9.32 1.42 17.17
N THR A 173 -10.59 1.73 16.93
CA THR A 173 -11.25 2.92 17.50
C THR A 173 -11.25 2.84 19.02
N PRO A 174 -10.76 3.86 19.76
CA PRO A 174 -10.68 3.80 21.21
C PRO A 174 -12.02 4.03 21.92
N SER A 175 -13.00 4.58 21.21
CA SER A 175 -14.35 4.82 21.75
C SER A 175 -15.17 3.53 21.68
N ILE A 176 -15.01 2.69 22.68
CA ILE A 176 -15.69 1.41 22.80
C ILE A 176 -16.66 1.42 24.00
N TYR A 177 -17.60 0.45 24.02
CA TYR A 177 -18.58 0.32 25.10
C TYR A 177 -18.17 -0.66 26.19
N LYS A 178 -16.97 -1.29 26.05
CA LYS A 178 -16.42 -2.11 27.11
C LYS A 178 -15.88 -1.25 28.26
N GLN A 179 -16.12 -1.71 29.47
CA GLN A 179 -15.49 -1.10 30.65
C GLN A 179 -13.97 -1.27 30.53
N GLN A 180 -13.26 -0.20 30.80
CA GLN A 180 -11.78 -0.15 30.83
C GLN A 180 -11.34 0.24 32.23
N ASP A 181 -10.35 -0.46 32.78
CA ASP A 181 -9.74 -0.18 34.08
C ASP A 181 -8.74 0.96 33.99
#